data_b6cc5ab29e3da73a80056903a2df4262
#
_entry.id   b6cc5ab29e3da73a80056903a2df4262
#
_cell.length_a   1.000
_cell.length_b   1.000
_cell.length_c   1.000
_cell.angle_alpha   90.00
_cell.angle_beta   90.00
_cell.angle_gamma   90.00
#
_symmetry.space_group_name_H-M   'P 1'
#
loop_
_entity.id
_entity.type
_entity.pdbx_description
1 polymer ?
#
loop_
_entity_poly.entity_id
_entity_poly.type
_entity_poly.pdbx_seq_one_letter_code
_entity_poly.pdbx_strand_id
1 'polypeptide(L)'
;MTRLRTLLLAFALAACASVPSPKAPPSLDVQVGALKERLFVLVEAERHRLNEAAKPLILDPELMRAAQSHSEDMAKKRSFDVGNPDGNLAVNTLLADPKFRGFVGENSAAQYFTPTAGFDPDTYARGFLDIWLKSPDHRTNLMYGPFDKTGIGIAVNGDAIYAAELFATDLGLPEPQ
;
A
#
# COMPACT_ATOMS: atom_id res chain seq x y z
N MET A 1 -84.89 16.32 16.62
CA MET A 1 -84.23 15.73 15.49
C MET A 1 -82.71 16.00 15.66
N THR A 2 -82.01 15.09 16.36
CA THR A 2 -80.61 15.27 16.75
C THR A 2 -79.76 14.44 15.81
N ARG A 3 -78.92 15.06 14.98
CA ARG A 3 -77.99 14.38 14.02
C ARG A 3 -76.69 14.06 14.74
N LEU A 4 -76.46 12.80 14.98
CA LEU A 4 -75.19 12.24 15.50
C LEU A 4 -74.15 12.27 14.39
N ARG A 5 -73.06 13.02 14.55
CA ARG A 5 -71.89 13.08 13.68
C ARG A 5 -70.87 12.05 14.16
N THR A 6 -70.69 10.95 13.42
CA THR A 6 -69.68 9.94 13.65
C THR A 6 -68.33 10.50 13.20
N LEU A 7 -67.37 10.67 14.11
CA LEU A 7 -66.01 11.09 13.84
C LEU A 7 -65.17 9.81 13.54
N LEU A 8 -64.77 9.63 12.28
CA LEU A 8 -63.85 8.57 11.88
C LEU A 8 -62.40 9.01 12.19
N LEU A 9 -61.78 8.36 13.17
CA LEU A 9 -60.36 8.55 13.50
C LEU A 9 -59.54 7.68 12.57
N ALA A 10 -58.84 8.27 11.60
CA ALA A 10 -57.89 7.59 10.74
C ALA A 10 -56.57 7.39 11.51
N PHE A 11 -56.25 6.13 11.84
CA PHE A 11 -54.93 5.75 12.36
C PHE A 11 -53.95 5.69 11.20
N ALA A 12 -53.04 6.65 11.11
CA ALA A 12 -51.90 6.58 10.21
C ALA A 12 -50.84 5.64 10.82
N LEU A 13 -50.65 4.43 10.25
CA LEU A 13 -49.51 3.59 10.56
C LEU A 13 -48.26 4.23 9.95
N ALA A 14 -47.43 4.81 10.80
CA ALA A 14 -46.08 5.22 10.43
C ALA A 14 -45.24 3.95 10.21
N ALA A 15 -44.98 3.62 8.97
CA ALA A 15 -43.98 2.59 8.60
C ALA A 15 -42.60 3.09 9.01
N CYS A 16 -42.04 2.53 10.08
CA CYS A 16 -40.63 2.71 10.41
C CYS A 16 -39.79 2.07 9.29
N ALA A 17 -39.34 2.87 8.35
CA ALA A 17 -38.30 2.44 7.41
C ALA A 17 -37.03 2.14 8.21
N SER A 18 -36.64 0.88 8.32
CA SER A 18 -35.38 0.47 8.91
C SER A 18 -34.24 1.03 8.07
N VAL A 19 -33.50 1.98 8.64
CA VAL A 19 -32.24 2.46 8.04
C VAL A 19 -31.29 1.27 8.02
N PRO A 20 -30.75 0.87 6.85
CA PRO A 20 -29.81 -0.24 6.79
C PRO A 20 -28.58 0.09 7.66
N SER A 21 -28.20 -0.82 8.54
CA SER A 21 -27.01 -0.68 9.36
C SER A 21 -25.77 -0.50 8.46
N PRO A 22 -24.83 0.37 8.81
CA PRO A 22 -23.59 0.54 8.06
C PRO A 22 -22.91 -0.83 7.91
N LYS A 23 -22.53 -1.16 6.69
CA LYS A 23 -21.79 -2.40 6.41
C LYS A 23 -20.47 -2.34 7.17
N ALA A 24 -20.12 -3.40 7.91
CA ALA A 24 -18.83 -3.50 8.57
C ALA A 24 -17.68 -3.31 7.55
N PRO A 25 -16.57 -2.65 7.93
CA PRO A 25 -15.42 -2.49 7.05
C PRO A 25 -14.88 -3.88 6.64
N PRO A 26 -14.24 -4.00 5.45
CA PRO A 26 -13.56 -5.23 5.04
C PRO A 26 -12.54 -5.67 6.09
N SER A 27 -12.18 -6.96 6.09
CA SER A 27 -11.10 -7.44 6.98
C SER A 27 -9.79 -6.72 6.68
N LEU A 28 -8.89 -6.67 7.65
CA LEU A 28 -7.59 -6.01 7.51
C LEU A 28 -6.78 -6.59 6.34
N ASP A 29 -6.82 -7.92 6.17
CA ASP A 29 -6.12 -8.58 5.05
C ASP A 29 -6.64 -8.12 3.68
N VAL A 30 -7.95 -7.94 3.55
CA VAL A 30 -8.56 -7.41 2.32
C VAL A 30 -8.12 -5.98 2.07
N GLN A 31 -8.09 -5.14 3.13
CA GLN A 31 -7.61 -3.75 3.01
C GLN A 31 -6.12 -3.69 2.62
N VAL A 32 -5.28 -4.55 3.21
CA VAL A 32 -3.84 -4.64 2.89
C VAL A 32 -3.63 -5.11 1.45
N GLY A 33 -4.37 -6.12 0.99
CA GLY A 33 -4.30 -6.56 -0.40
C GLY A 33 -4.65 -5.45 -1.39
N ALA A 34 -5.78 -4.78 -1.15
CA ALA A 34 -6.21 -3.65 -1.98
C ALA A 34 -5.22 -2.47 -1.94
N LEU A 35 -4.59 -2.22 -0.78
CA LEU A 35 -3.56 -1.18 -0.65
C LEU A 35 -2.33 -1.49 -1.52
N LYS A 36 -1.85 -2.73 -1.53
CA LYS A 36 -0.72 -3.15 -2.39
C LYS A 36 -1.02 -2.92 -3.87
N GLU A 37 -2.18 -3.39 -4.32
CA GLU A 37 -2.61 -3.24 -5.72
C GLU A 37 -2.71 -1.77 -6.10
N ARG A 38 -3.34 -0.96 -5.24
CA ARG A 38 -3.52 0.46 -5.50
C ARG A 38 -2.20 1.23 -5.51
N LEU A 39 -1.30 0.91 -4.60
CA LEU A 39 0.02 1.54 -4.52
C LEU A 39 0.84 1.25 -5.78
N PHE A 40 0.84 0.01 -6.27
CA PHE A 40 1.48 -0.35 -7.54
C PHE A 40 0.96 0.50 -8.71
N VAL A 41 -0.36 0.61 -8.85
CA VAL A 41 -0.97 1.41 -9.94
C VAL A 41 -0.57 2.88 -9.84
N LEU A 42 -0.54 3.45 -8.63
CA LEU A 42 -0.18 4.86 -8.44
C LEU A 42 1.31 5.10 -8.70
N VAL A 43 2.19 4.20 -8.27
CA VAL A 43 3.62 4.28 -8.53
C VAL A 43 3.90 4.22 -10.04
N GLU A 44 3.31 3.28 -10.75
CA GLU A 44 3.46 3.19 -12.20
C GLU A 44 3.03 4.47 -12.91
N ALA A 45 1.85 4.98 -12.58
CA ALA A 45 1.35 6.22 -13.17
C ALA A 45 2.27 7.41 -12.88
N GLU A 46 2.78 7.52 -11.64
CA GLU A 46 3.64 8.61 -11.22
C GLU A 46 5.04 8.51 -11.84
N ARG A 47 5.60 7.31 -11.99
CA ARG A 47 6.87 7.08 -12.67
C ARG A 47 6.81 7.59 -14.12
N HIS A 48 5.77 7.24 -14.87
CA HIS A 48 5.57 7.74 -16.22
C HIS A 48 5.37 9.25 -16.28
N ARG A 49 4.67 9.82 -15.28
CA ARG A 49 4.50 11.29 -15.18
C ARG A 49 5.83 12.00 -14.94
N LEU A 50 6.71 11.43 -14.11
CA LEU A 50 8.02 12.00 -13.75
C LEU A 50 9.07 11.77 -14.84
N ASN A 51 8.98 10.65 -15.55
CA ASN A 51 9.92 10.25 -16.59
C ASN A 51 9.17 9.41 -17.65
N GLU A 52 8.80 10.04 -18.77
CA GLU A 52 8.07 9.40 -19.87
C GLU A 52 8.84 8.21 -20.49
N ALA A 53 10.16 8.19 -20.35
CA ALA A 53 11.01 7.09 -20.81
C ALA A 53 11.19 5.96 -19.75
N ALA A 54 10.54 6.05 -18.60
CA ALA A 54 10.62 5.00 -17.61
C ALA A 54 10.03 3.68 -18.15
N LYS A 55 10.75 2.59 -17.93
CA LYS A 55 10.25 1.26 -18.27
C LYS A 55 9.05 0.92 -17.38
N PRO A 56 8.02 0.21 -17.91
CA PRO A 56 6.98 -0.37 -17.09
C PRO A 56 7.57 -1.34 -16.06
N LEU A 57 7.03 -1.33 -14.84
CA LEU A 57 7.44 -2.24 -13.78
C LEU A 57 6.68 -3.56 -13.88
N ILE A 58 7.40 -4.66 -13.69
CA ILE A 58 6.83 -6.01 -13.56
C ILE A 58 6.96 -6.43 -12.10
N LEU A 59 5.86 -6.93 -11.51
CA LEU A 59 5.90 -7.50 -10.18
C LEU A 59 6.79 -8.75 -10.15
N ASP A 60 7.86 -8.70 -9.38
CA ASP A 60 8.82 -9.78 -9.25
C ASP A 60 8.61 -10.53 -7.92
N PRO A 61 8.43 -11.86 -7.92
CA PRO A 61 8.16 -12.63 -6.71
C PRO A 61 9.26 -12.56 -5.64
N GLU A 62 10.52 -12.39 -6.04
CA GLU A 62 11.64 -12.27 -5.09
C GLU A 62 11.66 -10.89 -4.43
N LEU A 63 11.46 -9.84 -5.22
CA LEU A 63 11.31 -8.48 -4.70
C LEU A 63 10.09 -8.37 -3.80
N MET A 64 8.96 -8.99 -4.16
CA MET A 64 7.76 -9.01 -3.32
C MET A 64 8.00 -9.70 -1.97
N ARG A 65 8.73 -10.83 -1.95
CA ARG A 65 9.09 -11.52 -0.70
C ARG A 65 10.03 -10.67 0.16
N ALA A 66 11.04 -10.08 -0.44
CA ALA A 66 12.00 -9.22 0.25
C ALA A 66 11.33 -7.97 0.82
N ALA A 67 10.49 -7.27 0.04
CA ALA A 67 9.73 -6.12 0.49
C ALA A 67 8.75 -6.47 1.62
N GLN A 68 8.07 -7.64 1.53
CA GLN A 68 7.17 -8.11 2.57
C GLN A 68 7.92 -8.38 3.87
N SER A 69 9.04 -9.11 3.81
CA SER A 69 9.89 -9.39 4.96
C SER A 69 10.39 -8.10 5.64
N HIS A 70 10.77 -7.10 4.83
CA HIS A 70 11.21 -5.81 5.36
C HIS A 70 10.07 -5.05 6.06
N SER A 71 8.88 -5.03 5.45
CA SER A 71 7.70 -4.40 6.06
C SER A 71 7.31 -5.06 7.40
N GLU A 72 7.40 -6.39 7.47
CA GLU A 72 7.15 -7.16 8.71
C GLU A 72 8.19 -6.86 9.79
N ASP A 73 9.44 -6.69 9.41
CA ASP A 73 10.53 -6.33 10.32
C ASP A 73 10.35 -4.92 10.89
N MET A 74 10.02 -3.96 10.03
CA MET A 74 9.64 -2.60 10.47
C MET A 74 8.44 -2.63 11.43
N ALA A 75 7.41 -3.39 11.10
CA ALA A 75 6.21 -3.55 11.93
C ALA A 75 6.56 -4.17 13.29
N LYS A 76 7.35 -5.23 13.30
CA LYS A 76 7.81 -5.89 14.53
C LYS A 76 8.61 -4.96 15.44
N LYS A 77 9.51 -4.17 14.86
CA LYS A 77 10.35 -3.21 15.58
C LYS A 77 9.60 -1.91 15.93
N ARG A 78 8.42 -1.68 15.34
CA ARG A 78 7.66 -0.42 15.40
C ARG A 78 8.53 0.79 15.01
N SER A 79 9.42 0.58 14.05
CA SER A 79 10.36 1.59 13.55
C SER A 79 10.47 1.46 12.05
N PHE A 80 10.57 2.58 11.36
CA PHE A 80 10.93 2.62 9.95
C PHE A 80 12.34 3.24 9.76
N ASP A 81 13.21 3.01 10.71
CA ASP A 81 14.58 3.52 10.65
C ASP A 81 15.27 2.96 9.41
N VAL A 82 15.50 3.85 8.43
CA VAL A 82 16.17 3.56 7.15
C VAL A 82 17.62 3.11 7.37
N GLY A 83 18.13 3.31 8.56
CA GLY A 83 19.44 2.85 9.04
C GLY A 83 19.30 1.74 10.05
N ASN A 84 18.89 0.54 9.64
CA ASN A 84 19.07 -0.62 10.51
C ASN A 84 20.57 -0.74 10.83
N PRO A 85 21.00 -0.60 12.10
CA PRO A 85 22.40 -0.77 12.50
C PRO A 85 22.99 -2.13 12.09
N ASP A 86 22.13 -3.13 11.87
CA ASP A 86 22.53 -4.47 11.44
C ASP A 86 22.67 -4.60 9.90
N GLY A 87 22.47 -3.51 9.14
CA GLY A 87 22.70 -3.47 7.69
C GLY A 87 21.79 -4.35 6.84
N ASN A 88 20.72 -4.88 7.44
CA ASN A 88 19.78 -5.77 6.77
C ASN A 88 18.64 -5.00 6.10
N LEU A 89 19.00 -4.09 5.21
CA LEU A 89 18.03 -3.61 4.22
C LEU A 89 17.67 -4.81 3.31
N ALA A 90 16.42 -4.89 2.89
CA ALA A 90 16.01 -5.88 1.90
C ALA A 90 16.89 -5.84 0.64
N VAL A 91 17.35 -4.64 0.28
CA VAL A 91 18.36 -4.37 -0.75
C VAL A 91 19.66 -5.15 -0.50
N ASN A 92 20.22 -5.15 0.72
CA ASN A 92 21.46 -5.85 1.04
C ASN A 92 21.32 -7.35 0.87
N THR A 93 20.16 -7.92 1.18
CA THR A 93 19.87 -9.34 0.97
C THR A 93 19.88 -9.69 -0.52
N LEU A 94 19.30 -8.83 -1.36
CA LEU A 94 19.31 -9.02 -2.82
C LEU A 94 20.71 -8.84 -3.41
N LEU A 95 21.44 -7.80 -2.97
CA LEU A 95 22.80 -7.55 -3.44
C LEU A 95 23.80 -8.62 -3.01
N ALA A 96 23.52 -9.34 -1.92
CA ALA A 96 24.35 -10.46 -1.45
C ALA A 96 24.12 -11.73 -2.27
N ASP A 97 23.04 -11.84 -3.04
CA ASP A 97 22.85 -12.97 -3.95
C ASP A 97 23.84 -12.88 -5.13
N PRO A 98 24.77 -13.84 -5.26
CA PRO A 98 25.76 -13.84 -6.34
C PRO A 98 25.15 -13.96 -7.75
N LYS A 99 23.88 -14.34 -7.85
CA LYS A 99 23.13 -14.40 -9.11
C LYS A 99 22.50 -13.06 -9.49
N PHE A 100 22.31 -12.17 -8.50
CA PHE A 100 21.74 -10.87 -8.79
C PHE A 100 22.73 -10.01 -9.56
N ARG A 101 22.27 -9.47 -10.68
CA ARG A 101 23.03 -8.55 -11.54
C ARG A 101 22.13 -7.38 -11.88
N GLY A 102 22.32 -6.24 -11.20
CA GLY A 102 21.48 -5.08 -11.44
C GLY A 102 21.65 -3.98 -10.42
N PHE A 103 20.85 -2.97 -10.54
CA PHE A 103 20.69 -1.92 -9.52
C PHE A 103 19.40 -2.18 -8.73
N VAL A 104 19.44 -1.85 -7.46
CA VAL A 104 18.28 -1.94 -6.56
C VAL A 104 18.04 -0.58 -5.95
N GLY A 105 16.78 -0.19 -5.83
CA GLY A 105 16.31 0.94 -5.04
C GLY A 105 15.26 0.48 -4.02
N GLU A 106 15.10 1.23 -2.95
CA GLU A 106 14.11 0.99 -1.92
C GLU A 106 13.42 2.28 -1.51
N ASN A 107 12.11 2.22 -1.39
CA ASN A 107 11.28 3.25 -0.76
C ASN A 107 10.51 2.61 0.39
N SER A 108 10.69 3.12 1.60
CA SER A 108 9.96 2.64 2.78
C SER A 108 9.33 3.81 3.56
N ALA A 109 8.22 3.53 4.23
CA ALA A 109 7.51 4.50 5.05
C ALA A 109 6.54 3.83 6.01
N ALA A 110 6.04 4.62 6.99
CA ALA A 110 4.95 4.24 7.86
C ALA A 110 3.85 5.30 7.88
N GLN A 111 2.61 4.86 8.04
CA GLN A 111 1.44 5.72 8.26
C GLN A 111 0.61 5.17 9.43
N TYR A 112 -0.08 6.07 10.14
CA TYR A 112 -0.94 5.68 11.27
C TYR A 112 -2.41 5.70 10.87
N PHE A 113 -3.22 4.82 11.48
CA PHE A 113 -4.66 4.74 11.26
C PHE A 113 -5.41 4.45 12.55
N THR A 114 -6.74 4.53 12.53
CA THR A 114 -7.58 4.16 13.68
C THR A 114 -8.04 2.70 13.52
N PRO A 115 -7.53 1.75 14.32
CA PRO A 115 -7.79 0.31 14.13
C PRO A 115 -9.26 -0.08 14.10
N THR A 116 -10.11 0.58 14.88
CA THR A 116 -11.56 0.30 14.95
C THR A 116 -12.32 0.71 13.68
N ALA A 117 -11.78 1.66 12.92
CA ALA A 117 -12.37 2.12 11.66
C ALA A 117 -11.79 1.41 10.43
N GLY A 118 -10.62 0.77 10.58
CA GLY A 118 -9.82 0.30 9.46
C GLY A 118 -9.22 1.48 8.67
N PHE A 119 -8.82 1.23 7.44
CA PHE A 119 -8.31 2.29 6.56
C PHE A 119 -8.85 2.15 5.13
N ASP A 120 -8.91 3.26 4.43
CA ASP A 120 -9.24 3.27 3.00
C ASP A 120 -7.97 3.06 2.16
N PRO A 121 -7.87 1.96 1.39
CA PRO A 121 -6.68 1.62 0.61
C PRO A 121 -6.24 2.72 -0.37
N ASP A 122 -7.18 3.41 -1.00
CA ASP A 122 -6.88 4.50 -1.94
C ASP A 122 -6.23 5.70 -1.24
N THR A 123 -6.73 6.08 -0.08
CA THR A 123 -6.21 7.19 0.73
C THR A 123 -4.79 6.88 1.20
N TYR A 124 -4.56 5.66 1.71
CA TYR A 124 -3.24 5.27 2.23
C TYR A 124 -2.22 5.03 1.13
N ALA A 125 -2.62 4.51 -0.03
CA ALA A 125 -1.73 4.38 -1.18
C ALA A 125 -1.23 5.75 -1.67
N ARG A 126 -2.12 6.75 -1.78
CA ARG A 126 -1.72 8.13 -2.09
C ARG A 126 -0.80 8.70 -1.02
N GLY A 127 -1.11 8.47 0.25
CA GLY A 127 -0.30 8.92 1.37
C GLY A 127 1.13 8.36 1.33
N PHE A 128 1.33 7.07 1.02
CA PHE A 128 2.65 6.48 0.85
C PHE A 128 3.40 7.10 -0.33
N LEU A 129 2.74 7.22 -1.49
CA LEU A 129 3.34 7.87 -2.65
C LEU A 129 3.74 9.33 -2.35
N ASP A 130 2.89 10.09 -1.66
CA ASP A 130 3.18 11.48 -1.27
C ASP A 130 4.37 11.57 -0.31
N ILE A 131 4.54 10.64 0.62
CA ILE A 131 5.70 10.56 1.51
C ILE A 131 6.96 10.33 0.68
N TRP A 132 6.94 9.38 -0.25
CA TRP A 132 8.07 9.07 -1.10
C TRP A 132 8.43 10.22 -2.04
N LEU A 133 7.45 10.92 -2.59
CA LEU A 133 7.68 12.07 -3.46
C LEU A 133 8.32 13.27 -2.73
N LYS A 134 8.09 13.41 -1.42
CA LYS A 134 8.69 14.46 -0.57
C LYS A 134 10.12 14.16 -0.16
N SER A 135 10.54 12.90 -0.17
CA SER A 135 11.91 12.50 0.11
C SER A 135 12.74 12.57 -1.19
N PRO A 136 13.84 13.31 -1.25
CA PRO A 136 14.69 13.38 -2.45
C PRO A 136 15.19 12.00 -2.90
N ASP A 137 15.61 11.15 -1.98
CA ASP A 137 16.16 9.82 -2.28
C ASP A 137 15.06 8.88 -2.82
N HIS A 138 13.92 8.84 -2.15
CA HIS A 138 12.79 8.03 -2.60
C HIS A 138 12.24 8.50 -3.96
N ARG A 139 12.19 9.81 -4.17
CA ARG A 139 11.80 10.38 -5.46
C ARG A 139 12.79 10.01 -6.56
N THR A 140 14.08 9.96 -6.27
CA THR A 140 15.10 9.51 -7.23
C THR A 140 14.83 8.09 -7.68
N ASN A 141 14.48 7.17 -6.78
CA ASN A 141 14.09 5.81 -7.13
C ASN A 141 12.86 5.80 -8.06
N LEU A 142 11.82 6.60 -7.76
CA LEU A 142 10.65 6.70 -8.63
C LEU A 142 10.99 7.23 -10.03
N MET A 143 11.93 8.16 -10.14
CA MET A 143 12.35 8.76 -11.40
C MET A 143 13.33 7.91 -12.22
N TYR A 144 13.94 6.90 -11.61
CA TYR A 144 14.98 6.10 -12.28
C TYR A 144 14.36 5.19 -13.35
N GLY A 145 14.43 5.64 -14.60
CA GLY A 145 13.81 5.00 -15.75
C GLY A 145 14.20 3.55 -16.02
N PRO A 146 15.47 3.14 -15.78
CA PRO A 146 15.91 1.76 -16.05
C PRO A 146 15.28 0.67 -15.19
N PHE A 147 14.70 0.99 -14.00
CA PHE A 147 13.98 -0.02 -13.23
C PHE A 147 12.83 -0.63 -14.03
N ASP A 148 12.79 -1.96 -14.12
CA ASP A 148 11.80 -2.76 -14.84
C ASP A 148 11.14 -3.85 -13.96
N LYS A 149 11.58 -4.00 -12.72
CA LYS A 149 11.01 -4.91 -11.74
C LYS A 149 10.71 -4.20 -10.45
N THR A 150 9.65 -4.62 -9.77
CA THR A 150 9.29 -4.12 -8.43
C THR A 150 8.67 -5.19 -7.56
N GLY A 151 8.71 -4.96 -6.25
CA GLY A 151 7.98 -5.72 -5.26
C GLY A 151 7.50 -4.82 -4.13
N ILE A 152 6.25 -4.99 -3.71
CA ILE A 152 5.62 -4.21 -2.64
C ILE A 152 5.28 -5.11 -1.46
N GLY A 153 5.76 -4.72 -0.28
CA GLY A 153 5.43 -5.31 1.01
C GLY A 153 4.60 -4.35 1.85
N ILE A 154 3.59 -4.88 2.55
CA ILE A 154 2.79 -4.13 3.53
C ILE A 154 2.65 -4.98 4.78
N ALA A 155 2.90 -4.39 5.94
CA ALA A 155 2.64 -5.00 7.23
C ALA A 155 1.93 -4.02 8.17
N VAL A 156 1.14 -4.55 9.10
CA VAL A 156 0.40 -3.75 10.07
C VAL A 156 0.74 -4.21 11.47
N ASN A 157 1.01 -3.27 12.37
CA ASN A 157 1.17 -3.55 13.79
C ASN A 157 0.46 -2.45 14.61
N GLY A 158 -0.60 -2.85 15.30
CA GLY A 158 -1.43 -1.94 16.08
C GLY A 158 -2.13 -0.90 15.21
N ASP A 159 -1.74 0.34 15.37
CA ASP A 159 -2.27 1.51 14.68
C ASP A 159 -1.39 2.02 13.52
N ALA A 160 -0.35 1.25 13.15
CA ALA A 160 0.59 1.64 12.11
C ALA A 160 0.64 0.65 10.95
N ILE A 161 0.70 1.19 9.74
CA ILE A 161 0.90 0.49 8.48
C ILE A 161 2.31 0.80 8.01
N TYR A 162 3.09 -0.21 7.69
CA TYR A 162 4.44 -0.12 7.16
C TYR A 162 4.45 -0.61 5.72
N ALA A 163 5.04 0.20 4.85
CA ALA A 163 5.18 -0.13 3.43
C ALA A 163 6.65 -0.10 3.02
N ALA A 164 7.05 -1.07 2.22
CA ALA A 164 8.30 -1.07 1.49
C ALA A 164 8.04 -1.39 0.03
N GLU A 165 8.70 -0.67 -0.86
CA GLU A 165 8.75 -0.98 -2.28
C GLU A 165 10.19 -1.10 -2.71
N LEU A 166 10.53 -2.23 -3.30
CA LEU A 166 11.82 -2.50 -3.91
C LEU A 166 11.72 -2.36 -5.42
N PHE A 167 12.75 -1.76 -6.00
CA PHE A 167 12.93 -1.64 -7.44
C PHE A 167 14.20 -2.35 -7.86
N ALA A 168 14.20 -2.97 -9.02
CA ALA A 168 15.40 -3.55 -9.59
C ALA A 168 15.47 -3.36 -11.11
N THR A 169 16.72 -3.43 -11.63
CA THR A 169 16.96 -3.60 -13.06
C THR A 169 17.44 -5.03 -13.30
N ASP A 170 17.06 -5.59 -14.44
CA ASP A 170 17.75 -6.75 -14.98
C ASP A 170 18.77 -6.26 -16.02
N LEU A 171 20.06 -6.47 -15.76
CA LEU A 171 21.09 -6.04 -16.70
C LEU A 171 21.23 -6.98 -17.90
N GLY A 172 20.48 -8.10 -17.93
CA GLY A 172 20.54 -9.05 -19.02
C GLY A 172 21.92 -9.69 -19.21
N LEU A 173 22.76 -9.69 -18.18
CA LEU A 173 24.06 -10.35 -18.24
C LEU A 173 23.87 -11.85 -18.24
N PRO A 174 24.63 -12.60 -19.09
CA PRO A 174 24.51 -14.04 -19.14
C PRO A 174 24.85 -14.65 -17.78
N GLU A 175 24.13 -15.72 -17.41
CA GLU A 175 24.47 -16.56 -16.26
C GLU A 175 25.92 -16.97 -16.32
N PRO A 176 26.69 -16.98 -15.22
CA PRO A 176 28.02 -17.52 -15.17
C PRO A 176 27.95 -19.01 -15.54
N GLN A 177 28.72 -19.41 -16.56
CA GLN A 177 28.84 -20.82 -16.98
C GLN A 177 29.58 -21.64 -15.93
#